data_5aa6e32599755aa4f335366e082f9a5d
#
_entry.id   5aa6e32599755aa4f335366e082f9a5d
#
_cell.length_a   1.000
_cell.length_b   1.000
_cell.length_c   1.000
_cell.angle_alpha   90.00
_cell.angle_beta   90.00
_cell.angle_gamma   90.00
#
_symmetry.space_group_name_H-M   'P 1'
#
loop_
_entity.id
_entity.type
_entity.pdbx_description
1 polymer ?
#
loop_
_entity_poly.entity_id
_entity_poly.type
_entity_poly.pdbx_seq_one_letter_code
_entity_poly.pdbx_strand_id
1 'polypeptide(L)'
;MKYLDTTTPQSQYSREFRNYYNWYYFSLRKKYLNLIDKNFYKKINLDILVSSISEKNIASSYVFHNICIYYSIKKFLNKRKINTIIVENEFLKKNIRYFYNGIIQIKNNEKIGKINIFRIILEHVLIFGVSKLISKKKEIKSRVNLVDIFITNNNFKIDRYYKNFFLNKKSFYHIPTFVNLNLRKIVSCLLYFNKKNYILKTQFLTLKDLFYSINFIFRVDKIKIKKTFFQKLDIRDLILRELYLRKNLNASIIGLQNYLFAKNLKNKNIELESVLNWNENSIVDKGWNYGFRSFYKNVKTFGYQGFFVEKKLSSIDITNNEFDAKTCPEYIMIVGSILKKARSEFVKKIKFISSRAFRFEHLFLKKFHTKKINNKIIILLNLDKETCIEIIDKIKRTQFVQNGNIVYIKEHPLLKLSRFYHKPLPKNFKIINGNLYDVIKKFKVVITSGSSSSVYESLLSGSKIIFPINDYYDNLNLQMLDVPKSYYKVCNNINEIDTYISKFLNQNTKHFEYYKDKLKNSINDKRNTKFFGKN
;
A
#
# COMPACT_ATOMS: atom_id res chain seq x y z
N MET A 1 20.29 -28.05 11.58
CA MET A 1 19.01 -27.88 10.82
C MET A 1 19.13 -28.73 9.56
N LYS A 2 18.21 -29.69 9.29
CA LYS A 2 18.34 -30.59 8.12
C LYS A 2 17.96 -29.93 6.78
N TYR A 3 17.06 -28.94 6.79
CA TYR A 3 16.61 -28.24 5.58
C TYR A 3 16.30 -26.76 5.83
N LEU A 4 16.35 -25.95 4.77
CA LEU A 4 15.94 -24.55 4.72
C LEU A 4 14.86 -24.40 3.64
N ASP A 5 13.63 -24.08 4.03
CA ASP A 5 12.51 -23.81 3.10
C ASP A 5 12.31 -22.31 2.98
N THR A 6 12.64 -21.73 1.82
CA THR A 6 12.47 -20.31 1.52
C THR A 6 11.16 -20.01 0.79
N THR A 7 10.34 -21.03 0.56
CA THR A 7 9.03 -20.90 -0.11
C THR A 7 7.89 -20.70 0.89
N THR A 8 8.17 -20.88 2.17
CA THR A 8 7.21 -20.60 3.24
C THR A 8 7.07 -19.09 3.47
N PRO A 9 5.98 -18.64 4.08
CA PRO A 9 5.85 -17.25 4.53
C PRO A 9 7.05 -16.84 5.40
N GLN A 10 7.49 -15.58 5.28
CA GLN A 10 8.66 -15.08 6.04
C GLN A 10 8.51 -15.21 7.57
N SER A 11 7.27 -15.22 8.07
CA SER A 11 6.96 -15.49 9.48
C SER A 11 7.43 -16.86 9.97
N GLN A 12 7.55 -17.82 9.05
CA GLN A 12 8.00 -19.18 9.33
C GLN A 12 9.52 -19.37 9.18
N TYR A 13 10.24 -18.34 8.71
CA TYR A 13 11.70 -18.39 8.66
C TYR A 13 12.28 -18.46 10.07
N SER A 14 13.40 -19.16 10.24
CA SER A 14 14.17 -19.05 11.48
C SER A 14 14.54 -17.59 11.74
N ARG A 15 14.62 -17.19 13.02
CA ARG A 15 14.97 -15.82 13.41
C ARG A 15 16.28 -15.36 12.76
N GLU A 16 17.28 -16.23 12.70
CA GLU A 16 18.58 -15.94 12.11
C GLU A 16 18.46 -15.67 10.60
N PHE A 17 17.77 -16.55 9.84
CA PHE A 17 17.59 -16.37 8.41
C PHE A 17 16.79 -15.10 8.09
N ARG A 18 15.76 -14.83 8.86
CA ARG A 18 14.93 -13.63 8.74
C ARG A 18 15.72 -12.34 9.02
N ASN A 19 16.63 -12.34 10.00
CA ASN A 19 17.52 -11.22 10.26
C ASN A 19 18.43 -10.94 9.07
N TYR A 20 18.98 -11.97 8.41
CA TYR A 20 19.74 -11.80 7.17
C TYR A 20 18.88 -11.24 6.05
N TYR A 21 17.66 -11.76 5.86
CA TYR A 21 16.75 -11.24 4.85
C TYR A 21 16.45 -9.75 5.06
N ASN A 22 16.11 -9.35 6.28
CA ASN A 22 15.83 -7.95 6.61
C ASN A 22 17.08 -7.06 6.40
N TRP A 23 18.23 -7.52 6.81
CA TRP A 23 19.48 -6.80 6.60
C TRP A 23 19.78 -6.59 5.11
N TYR A 24 19.66 -7.63 4.29
CA TYR A 24 19.86 -7.51 2.84
C TYR A 24 18.80 -6.64 2.18
N TYR A 25 17.56 -6.72 2.62
CA TYR A 25 16.50 -5.85 2.11
C TYR A 25 16.89 -4.36 2.23
N PHE A 26 17.33 -3.92 3.40
CA PHE A 26 17.69 -2.50 3.60
C PHE A 26 19.04 -2.13 2.97
N SER A 27 20.04 -2.99 3.05
CA SER A 27 21.37 -2.72 2.51
C SER A 27 21.41 -2.71 0.98
N LEU A 28 20.59 -3.53 0.33
CA LEU A 28 20.54 -3.65 -1.13
C LEU A 28 19.51 -2.73 -1.79
N ARG A 29 18.55 -2.16 -1.03
CA ARG A 29 17.44 -1.36 -1.54
C ARG A 29 17.90 -0.25 -2.49
N LYS A 30 18.83 0.57 -2.10
CA LYS A 30 19.37 1.66 -2.93
C LYS A 30 19.97 1.15 -4.24
N LYS A 31 20.72 0.04 -4.19
CA LYS A 31 21.32 -0.58 -5.38
C LYS A 31 20.26 -1.11 -6.33
N TYR A 32 19.18 -1.70 -5.78
CA TYR A 32 18.05 -2.19 -6.56
C TYR A 32 17.27 -1.04 -7.24
N LEU A 33 16.98 0.04 -6.51
CA LEU A 33 16.34 1.22 -7.08
C LEU A 33 17.16 1.78 -8.25
N ASN A 34 18.46 1.94 -8.06
CA ASN A 34 19.36 2.41 -9.13
C ASN A 34 19.39 1.49 -10.36
N LEU A 35 19.28 0.17 -10.14
CA LEU A 35 19.23 -0.80 -11.24
C LEU A 35 17.94 -0.64 -12.05
N ILE A 36 16.78 -0.55 -11.39
CA ILE A 36 15.50 -0.32 -12.05
C ILE A 36 15.52 0.98 -12.82
N ASP A 37 16.02 2.04 -12.21
CA ASP A 37 16.15 3.36 -12.83
C ASP A 37 16.99 3.33 -14.11
N LYS A 38 18.17 2.74 -14.03
CA LYS A 38 19.11 2.67 -15.16
C LYS A 38 18.54 1.91 -16.35
N ASN A 39 17.78 0.84 -16.09
CA ASN A 39 17.29 -0.04 -17.14
C ASN A 39 15.93 0.37 -17.69
N PHE A 40 15.06 1.02 -16.91
CA PHE A 40 13.66 1.21 -17.28
C PHE A 40 13.20 2.67 -17.36
N TYR A 41 13.89 3.61 -16.68
CA TYR A 41 13.47 5.02 -16.70
C TYR A 41 14.30 5.95 -17.61
N LYS A 42 15.45 5.50 -18.12
CA LYS A 42 16.20 6.28 -19.11
C LYS A 42 15.48 6.34 -20.47
N LYS A 43 14.85 5.24 -20.88
CA LYS A 43 14.02 5.15 -22.10
C LYS A 43 12.73 4.44 -21.72
N ILE A 44 11.66 5.21 -21.62
CA ILE A 44 10.37 4.69 -21.19
C ILE A 44 9.79 3.73 -22.22
N ASN A 45 9.52 2.50 -21.78
CA ASN A 45 8.60 1.59 -22.42
C ASN A 45 7.31 1.59 -21.59
N LEU A 46 6.19 1.97 -22.20
CA LEU A 46 4.92 2.13 -21.49
C LEU A 46 4.42 0.81 -20.88
N ASP A 47 4.63 -0.33 -21.54
CA ASP A 47 4.22 -1.63 -21.02
C ASP A 47 5.07 -2.07 -19.81
N ILE A 48 6.37 -1.73 -19.78
CA ILE A 48 7.20 -1.93 -18.59
C ILE A 48 6.77 -0.98 -17.46
N LEU A 49 6.47 0.28 -17.81
CA LEU A 49 6.04 1.28 -16.82
C LEU A 49 4.78 0.86 -16.07
N VAL A 50 3.85 0.20 -16.76
CA VAL A 50 2.61 -0.33 -16.16
C VAL A 50 2.70 -1.80 -15.76
N SER A 51 3.89 -2.36 -15.60
CA SER A 51 4.11 -3.70 -15.06
C SER A 51 4.49 -3.68 -13.58
N SER A 52 4.41 -4.84 -12.91
CA SER A 52 4.76 -4.99 -11.49
C SER A 52 6.21 -4.60 -11.16
N ILE A 53 7.12 -4.71 -12.13
CA ILE A 53 8.54 -4.33 -11.99
C ILE A 53 8.68 -2.85 -11.62
N SER A 54 7.86 -2.00 -12.24
CA SER A 54 7.92 -0.55 -12.02
C SER A 54 7.52 -0.12 -10.60
N GLU A 55 6.75 -0.93 -9.88
CA GLU A 55 6.36 -0.62 -8.50
C GLU A 55 7.50 -0.79 -7.51
N LYS A 56 8.54 -1.57 -7.85
CA LYS A 56 9.72 -1.78 -6.99
C LYS A 56 9.40 -2.36 -5.61
N ASN A 57 8.18 -2.79 -5.38
CA ASN A 57 7.67 -3.27 -4.11
C ASN A 57 7.70 -4.80 -4.06
N ILE A 58 8.23 -5.38 -2.98
CA ILE A 58 8.27 -6.83 -2.78
C ILE A 58 6.89 -7.48 -2.68
N ALA A 59 5.86 -6.74 -2.34
CA ALA A 59 4.48 -7.25 -2.33
C ALA A 59 3.90 -7.37 -3.75
N SER A 60 4.40 -6.57 -4.70
CA SER A 60 3.92 -6.53 -6.09
C SER A 60 4.84 -7.26 -7.06
N SER A 61 6.16 -7.23 -6.80
CA SER A 61 7.20 -7.85 -7.63
C SER A 61 8.13 -8.71 -6.80
N TYR A 62 8.37 -9.93 -7.26
CA TYR A 62 9.29 -10.87 -6.60
C TYR A 62 10.76 -10.69 -6.99
N VAL A 63 11.07 -9.78 -7.92
CA VAL A 63 12.47 -9.58 -8.37
C VAL A 63 13.38 -9.25 -7.19
N PHE A 64 13.04 -8.20 -6.44
CA PHE A 64 13.85 -7.81 -5.28
C PHE A 64 13.80 -8.82 -4.13
N HIS A 65 12.65 -9.44 -3.91
CA HIS A 65 12.50 -10.52 -2.93
C HIS A 65 13.48 -11.66 -3.21
N ASN A 66 13.52 -12.17 -4.46
CA ASN A 66 14.41 -13.27 -4.84
C ASN A 66 15.90 -12.89 -4.73
N ILE A 67 16.26 -11.65 -5.03
CA ILE A 67 17.61 -11.13 -4.80
C ILE A 67 17.97 -11.20 -3.31
N CYS A 68 17.08 -10.73 -2.43
CA CYS A 68 17.29 -10.78 -0.98
C CYS A 68 17.40 -12.22 -0.47
N ILE A 69 16.55 -13.14 -0.95
CA ILE A 69 16.61 -14.58 -0.62
C ILE A 69 17.96 -15.16 -1.02
N TYR A 70 18.44 -14.91 -2.25
CA TYR A 70 19.72 -15.40 -2.73
C TYR A 70 20.88 -15.01 -1.80
N TYR A 71 20.99 -13.72 -1.47
CA TYR A 71 22.05 -13.25 -0.57
C TYR A 71 21.89 -13.77 0.86
N SER A 72 20.67 -13.93 1.32
CA SER A 72 20.38 -14.48 2.65
C SER A 72 20.77 -15.94 2.76
N ILE A 73 20.47 -16.77 1.75
CA ILE A 73 20.91 -18.16 1.68
C ILE A 73 22.43 -18.23 1.71
N LYS A 74 23.12 -17.44 0.86
CA LYS A 74 24.58 -17.42 0.81
C LYS A 74 25.19 -17.09 2.17
N LYS A 75 24.65 -16.11 2.88
CA LYS A 75 25.15 -15.72 4.23
C LYS A 75 24.83 -16.78 5.28
N PHE A 76 23.66 -17.40 5.21
CA PHE A 76 23.21 -18.42 6.15
C PHE A 76 24.04 -19.69 6.07
N LEU A 77 24.39 -20.14 4.86
CA LEU A 77 25.22 -21.31 4.60
C LEU A 77 26.66 -21.16 5.11
N ASN A 78 27.18 -19.94 5.16
CA ASN A 78 28.49 -19.70 5.73
C ASN A 78 28.57 -20.02 7.25
N LYS A 79 27.41 -20.09 7.92
CA LYS A 79 27.34 -20.33 9.37
C LYS A 79 26.62 -21.63 9.74
N ARG A 80 25.90 -22.23 8.83
CA ARG A 80 25.06 -23.41 9.09
C ARG A 80 25.23 -24.47 8.02
N LYS A 81 25.49 -25.69 8.44
CA LYS A 81 25.44 -26.87 7.56
C LYS A 81 23.98 -27.26 7.34
N ILE A 82 23.55 -27.30 6.10
CA ILE A 82 22.21 -27.64 5.64
C ILE A 82 22.32 -28.68 4.56
N ASN A 83 21.48 -29.70 4.55
CA ASN A 83 21.50 -30.77 3.57
C ASN A 83 20.58 -30.45 2.37
N THR A 84 19.46 -29.77 2.62
CA THR A 84 18.45 -29.50 1.60
C THR A 84 17.99 -28.06 1.66
N ILE A 85 17.92 -27.39 0.51
CA ILE A 85 17.35 -26.05 0.35
C ILE A 85 16.14 -26.15 -0.57
N ILE A 86 15.00 -25.60 -0.15
CA ILE A 86 13.78 -25.52 -0.94
C ILE A 86 13.60 -24.08 -1.40
N VAL A 87 13.50 -23.88 -2.71
CA VAL A 87 13.39 -22.55 -3.35
C VAL A 87 12.17 -22.48 -4.28
N GLU A 88 11.74 -21.26 -4.60
CA GLU A 88 10.53 -21.04 -5.42
C GLU A 88 10.74 -21.24 -6.93
N ASN A 89 11.97 -21.12 -7.43
CA ASN A 89 12.18 -20.99 -8.87
C ASN A 89 13.56 -21.46 -9.34
N GLU A 90 13.65 -21.74 -10.65
CA GLU A 90 14.88 -22.16 -11.31
C GLU A 90 16.01 -21.13 -11.24
N PHE A 91 15.68 -19.83 -11.22
CA PHE A 91 16.70 -18.78 -11.05
C PHE A 91 17.46 -18.95 -9.73
N LEU A 92 16.77 -19.12 -8.61
CA LEU A 92 17.39 -19.37 -7.32
C LEU A 92 18.19 -20.67 -7.33
N LYS A 93 17.61 -21.75 -7.82
CA LYS A 93 18.29 -23.07 -7.92
C LYS A 93 19.60 -22.97 -8.69
N LYS A 94 19.57 -22.40 -9.90
CA LYS A 94 20.76 -22.23 -10.75
C LYS A 94 21.86 -21.42 -10.06
N ASN A 95 21.49 -20.29 -9.45
CA ASN A 95 22.48 -19.39 -8.85
C ASN A 95 23.00 -19.89 -7.50
N ILE A 96 22.23 -20.65 -6.73
CA ILE A 96 22.67 -21.27 -5.48
C ILE A 96 23.67 -22.41 -5.74
N ARG A 97 23.53 -23.15 -6.85
CA ARG A 97 24.45 -24.23 -7.25
C ARG A 97 25.90 -23.78 -7.34
N TYR A 98 26.18 -22.53 -7.65
CA TYR A 98 27.55 -22.03 -7.72
C TYR A 98 28.31 -22.05 -6.37
N PHE A 99 27.63 -22.19 -5.25
CA PHE A 99 28.25 -22.18 -3.91
C PHE A 99 27.68 -23.21 -2.94
N TYR A 100 26.77 -24.08 -3.41
CA TYR A 100 26.13 -25.09 -2.58
C TYR A 100 25.98 -26.42 -3.32
N ASN A 101 26.60 -27.48 -2.77
CA ASN A 101 26.63 -28.83 -3.36
C ASN A 101 25.53 -29.77 -2.83
N GLY A 102 24.74 -29.36 -1.83
CA GLY A 102 23.65 -30.16 -1.29
C GLY A 102 22.42 -30.25 -2.20
N ILE A 103 21.35 -30.80 -1.68
CA ILE A 103 20.09 -30.96 -2.42
C ILE A 103 19.38 -29.61 -2.54
N ILE A 104 18.99 -29.22 -3.77
CA ILE A 104 18.14 -28.06 -4.01
C ILE A 104 16.85 -28.53 -4.68
N GLN A 105 15.73 -28.34 -3.97
CA GLN A 105 14.39 -28.67 -4.46
C GLN A 105 13.65 -27.39 -4.87
N ILE A 106 12.84 -27.48 -5.92
CA ILE A 106 11.93 -26.42 -6.30
C ILE A 106 10.53 -26.78 -5.82
N LYS A 107 9.97 -25.89 -5.02
CA LYS A 107 8.58 -25.94 -4.61
C LYS A 107 7.88 -24.70 -5.17
N ASN A 108 7.27 -24.87 -6.33
CA ASN A 108 6.54 -23.81 -6.98
C ASN A 108 5.24 -23.54 -6.19
N ASN A 109 5.30 -22.65 -5.20
CA ASN A 109 4.10 -22.20 -4.47
C ASN A 109 3.31 -21.16 -5.28
N GLU A 110 3.87 -20.68 -6.39
CA GLU A 110 3.08 -19.98 -7.37
C GLU A 110 2.15 -21.01 -8.02
N LYS A 111 1.07 -21.36 -7.31
CA LYS A 111 -0.19 -21.49 -8.03
C LYS A 111 -0.30 -20.15 -8.73
N ILE A 112 0.17 -20.12 -9.99
CA ILE A 112 -0.35 -19.18 -10.98
C ILE A 112 -1.84 -19.45 -10.84
N GLY A 113 -2.45 -18.75 -9.89
CA GLY A 113 -3.90 -18.74 -9.85
C GLY A 113 -4.16 -18.35 -11.26
N LYS A 114 -4.73 -19.24 -12.08
CA LYS A 114 -5.08 -18.96 -13.46
C LYS A 114 -5.84 -17.67 -13.30
N ILE A 115 -5.08 -16.53 -13.36
CA ILE A 115 -5.66 -15.19 -13.28
C ILE A 115 -6.69 -15.35 -14.34
N ASN A 116 -7.94 -15.28 -13.98
CA ASN A 116 -9.00 -15.51 -14.92
C ASN A 116 -8.93 -14.29 -15.85
N ILE A 117 -7.94 -14.33 -16.75
CA ILE A 117 -7.62 -13.26 -17.72
C ILE A 117 -8.91 -12.89 -18.42
N PHE A 118 -9.70 -13.90 -18.78
CA PHE A 118 -11.00 -13.70 -19.37
C PHE A 118 -11.93 -12.87 -18.48
N ARG A 119 -11.97 -13.17 -17.17
CA ARG A 119 -12.79 -12.41 -16.22
C ARG A 119 -12.35 -10.94 -16.15
N ILE A 120 -11.05 -10.67 -16.09
CA ILE A 120 -10.52 -9.29 -16.05
C ILE A 120 -10.88 -8.56 -17.34
N ILE A 121 -10.70 -9.19 -18.50
CA ILE A 121 -11.07 -8.62 -19.80
C ILE A 121 -12.57 -8.29 -19.82
N LEU A 122 -13.40 -9.25 -19.46
CA LEU A 122 -14.84 -9.09 -19.43
C LEU A 122 -15.27 -7.96 -18.49
N GLU A 123 -14.67 -7.86 -17.30
CA GLU A 123 -14.93 -6.77 -16.36
C GLU A 123 -14.64 -5.40 -17.00
N HIS A 124 -13.49 -5.23 -17.68
CA HIS A 124 -13.16 -3.97 -18.36
C HIS A 124 -14.11 -3.64 -19.51
N VAL A 125 -14.47 -4.63 -20.32
CA VAL A 125 -15.41 -4.46 -21.43
C VAL A 125 -16.80 -4.06 -20.91
N LEU A 126 -17.30 -4.75 -19.89
CA LEU A 126 -18.59 -4.45 -19.28
C LEU A 126 -18.61 -3.06 -18.63
N ILE A 127 -17.57 -2.71 -17.86
CA ILE A 127 -17.46 -1.38 -17.25
C ILE A 127 -17.45 -0.30 -18.35
N PHE A 128 -16.70 -0.51 -19.43
CA PHE A 128 -16.65 0.43 -20.54
C PHE A 128 -18.01 0.59 -21.21
N GLY A 129 -18.67 -0.52 -21.60
CA GLY A 129 -19.99 -0.51 -22.25
C GLY A 129 -21.07 0.16 -21.39
N VAL A 130 -21.20 -0.29 -20.13
CA VAL A 130 -22.16 0.27 -19.18
C VAL A 130 -21.90 1.76 -18.90
N SER A 131 -20.63 2.15 -18.79
CA SER A 131 -20.27 3.55 -18.59
C SER A 131 -20.62 4.40 -19.80
N LYS A 132 -20.44 3.90 -21.03
CA LYS A 132 -20.82 4.62 -22.28
C LYS A 132 -22.33 4.80 -22.38
N LEU A 133 -23.10 3.80 -21.98
CA LEU A 133 -24.57 3.84 -22.06
C LEU A 133 -25.20 4.75 -20.99
N ILE A 134 -24.69 4.69 -19.75
CA ILE A 134 -25.32 5.36 -18.62
C ILE A 134 -24.80 6.78 -18.41
N SER A 135 -23.53 7.06 -18.75
CA SER A 135 -22.94 8.35 -18.44
C SER A 135 -23.43 9.46 -19.38
N LYS A 136 -23.94 10.52 -18.79
CA LYS A 136 -24.29 11.75 -19.52
C LYS A 136 -23.01 12.50 -19.91
N LYS A 137 -22.91 12.93 -21.17
CA LYS A 137 -21.87 13.89 -21.58
C LYS A 137 -22.00 15.16 -20.76
N LYS A 138 -20.91 15.57 -20.13
CA LYS A 138 -20.84 16.85 -19.41
C LYS A 138 -20.03 17.82 -20.25
N GLU A 139 -20.55 19.02 -20.39
CA GLU A 139 -19.72 20.14 -20.83
C GLU A 139 -18.69 20.43 -19.74
N ILE A 140 -17.43 20.29 -20.11
CA ILE A 140 -16.33 20.64 -19.25
C ILE A 140 -16.01 22.09 -19.52
N LYS A 141 -16.22 22.93 -18.51
CA LYS A 141 -15.82 24.33 -18.55
C LYS A 141 -14.31 24.42 -18.76
N SER A 142 -13.88 25.47 -19.45
CA SER A 142 -12.47 25.79 -19.60
C SER A 142 -11.76 25.85 -18.24
N ARG A 143 -10.56 25.31 -18.16
CA ARG A 143 -9.64 25.39 -17.02
C ARG A 143 -10.15 24.73 -15.73
N VAL A 144 -10.04 23.41 -15.70
CA VAL A 144 -10.55 22.56 -14.62
C VAL A 144 -9.44 21.87 -13.83
N ASN A 145 -9.76 21.49 -12.61
CA ASN A 145 -8.92 20.66 -11.76
C ASN A 145 -9.45 19.22 -11.72
N LEU A 146 -8.58 18.24 -11.86
CA LEU A 146 -8.94 16.82 -11.83
C LEU A 146 -8.46 16.17 -10.53
N VAL A 147 -9.31 15.38 -9.90
CA VAL A 147 -9.00 14.64 -8.68
C VAL A 147 -9.27 13.16 -8.90
N ASP A 148 -8.23 12.32 -8.94
CA ASP A 148 -8.41 10.87 -8.99
C ASP A 148 -8.90 10.33 -7.65
N ILE A 149 -9.91 9.45 -7.68
CA ILE A 149 -10.46 8.80 -6.49
C ILE A 149 -10.72 7.32 -6.73
N PHE A 150 -10.43 6.51 -5.72
CA PHE A 150 -10.75 5.08 -5.75
C PHE A 150 -12.11 4.83 -5.13
N ILE A 151 -12.99 4.18 -5.88
CA ILE A 151 -14.34 3.82 -5.47
C ILE A 151 -14.37 2.35 -5.07
N THR A 152 -14.74 2.08 -3.82
CA THR A 152 -14.88 0.74 -3.25
C THR A 152 -16.32 0.49 -2.78
N ASN A 153 -16.66 -0.76 -2.48
CA ASN A 153 -18.01 -1.19 -2.11
C ASN A 153 -18.70 -0.36 -1.02
N ASN A 154 -17.94 0.26 -0.14
CA ASN A 154 -18.51 0.85 1.08
C ASN A 154 -18.67 2.38 1.04
N ASN A 155 -18.15 3.08 0.02
CA ASN A 155 -17.97 4.53 0.12
C ASN A 155 -18.11 5.31 -1.21
N PHE A 156 -19.05 4.98 -2.09
CA PHE A 156 -19.17 5.77 -3.33
C PHE A 156 -19.84 7.14 -3.14
N LYS A 157 -20.59 7.35 -2.04
CA LYS A 157 -21.22 8.64 -1.71
C LYS A 157 -20.30 9.60 -0.94
N ILE A 158 -19.29 9.06 -0.27
CA ILE A 158 -18.35 9.83 0.56
C ILE A 158 -16.93 9.53 0.07
N ASP A 159 -16.23 10.54 -0.35
CA ASP A 159 -14.82 10.42 -0.68
C ASP A 159 -14.02 10.10 0.59
N ARG A 160 -13.52 8.88 0.68
CA ARG A 160 -12.75 8.38 1.81
C ARG A 160 -11.39 9.08 1.94
N TYR A 161 -10.80 9.51 0.82
CA TYR A 161 -9.43 10.00 0.75
C TYR A 161 -9.32 11.48 1.09
N TYR A 162 -10.26 12.28 0.59
CA TYR A 162 -10.23 13.73 0.71
C TYR A 162 -11.42 14.29 1.50
N LYS A 163 -12.25 13.43 2.10
CA LYS A 163 -13.43 13.81 2.94
C LYS A 163 -14.36 14.83 2.27
N ASN A 164 -14.61 14.63 0.99
CA ASN A 164 -15.44 15.50 0.15
C ASN A 164 -14.91 16.96 0.04
N PHE A 165 -13.65 17.21 0.41
CA PHE A 165 -13.07 18.55 0.38
C PHE A 165 -13.18 19.22 -0.99
N PHE A 166 -13.07 18.45 -2.06
CA PHE A 166 -13.14 18.96 -3.43
C PHE A 166 -14.54 18.88 -4.05
N LEU A 167 -15.47 18.11 -3.49
CA LEU A 167 -16.80 17.86 -4.10
C LEU A 167 -17.65 19.12 -4.24
N ASN A 168 -17.48 20.07 -3.35
CA ASN A 168 -18.28 21.30 -3.34
C ASN A 168 -17.65 22.45 -4.14
N LYS A 169 -16.45 22.24 -4.72
CA LYS A 169 -15.76 23.23 -5.52
C LYS A 169 -16.13 23.08 -7.00
N LYS A 170 -16.73 24.08 -7.61
CA LYS A 170 -17.23 24.03 -9.00
C LYS A 170 -16.16 23.74 -10.05
N SER A 171 -14.89 24.11 -9.81
CA SER A 171 -13.76 23.87 -10.73
C SER A 171 -13.11 22.50 -10.59
N PHE A 172 -13.55 21.66 -9.64
CA PHE A 172 -12.98 20.35 -9.38
C PHE A 172 -13.87 19.23 -9.89
N TYR A 173 -13.29 18.34 -10.72
CA TYR A 173 -13.96 17.15 -11.23
C TYR A 173 -13.27 15.90 -10.68
N HIS A 174 -14.07 14.99 -10.13
CA HIS A 174 -13.60 13.71 -9.63
C HIS A 174 -13.55 12.68 -10.74
N ILE A 175 -12.43 11.98 -10.83
CA ILE A 175 -12.19 10.91 -11.80
C ILE A 175 -12.25 9.57 -11.04
N PRO A 176 -13.34 8.81 -11.11
CA PRO A 176 -13.46 7.56 -10.36
C PRO A 176 -12.67 6.43 -11.02
N THR A 177 -11.94 5.69 -10.17
CA THR A 177 -11.35 4.39 -10.50
C THR A 177 -12.05 3.34 -9.65
N PHE A 178 -12.73 2.38 -10.30
CA PHE A 178 -13.48 1.32 -9.61
C PHE A 178 -12.54 0.22 -9.14
N VAL A 179 -12.68 -0.20 -7.87
CA VAL A 179 -11.86 -1.23 -7.25
C VAL A 179 -12.73 -2.28 -6.59
N ASN A 180 -12.67 -3.51 -7.09
CA ASN A 180 -13.41 -4.67 -6.54
C ASN A 180 -14.92 -4.43 -6.38
N LEU A 181 -15.55 -3.80 -7.35
CA LEU A 181 -16.99 -3.54 -7.40
C LEU A 181 -17.70 -4.55 -8.30
N ASN A 182 -18.87 -5.01 -7.88
CA ASN A 182 -19.75 -5.74 -8.79
C ASN A 182 -20.50 -4.78 -9.74
N LEU A 183 -20.98 -5.30 -10.86
CA LEU A 183 -21.64 -4.51 -11.91
C LEU A 183 -22.84 -3.72 -11.39
N ARG A 184 -23.69 -4.31 -10.53
CA ARG A 184 -24.87 -3.60 -9.95
C ARG A 184 -24.45 -2.35 -9.19
N LYS A 185 -23.35 -2.43 -8.43
CA LYS A 185 -22.81 -1.26 -7.71
C LYS A 185 -22.17 -0.24 -8.63
N ILE A 186 -21.51 -0.67 -9.70
CA ILE A 186 -20.98 0.25 -10.72
C ILE A 186 -22.12 1.06 -11.34
N VAL A 187 -23.21 0.40 -11.74
CA VAL A 187 -24.41 1.10 -12.25
C VAL A 187 -24.92 2.13 -11.24
N SER A 188 -25.10 1.74 -9.98
CA SER A 188 -25.53 2.66 -8.92
C SER A 188 -24.58 3.85 -8.73
N CYS A 189 -23.26 3.62 -8.83
CA CYS A 189 -22.25 4.68 -8.79
C CYS A 189 -22.39 5.64 -10.00
N LEU A 190 -22.55 5.09 -11.20
CA LEU A 190 -22.65 5.88 -12.43
C LEU A 190 -23.89 6.79 -12.43
N LEU A 191 -25.03 6.26 -11.98
CA LEU A 191 -26.27 7.05 -11.82
C LEU A 191 -26.08 8.19 -10.81
N TYR A 192 -25.38 7.93 -9.71
CA TYR A 192 -25.06 8.97 -8.71
C TYR A 192 -24.08 10.01 -9.28
N PHE A 193 -23.05 9.59 -10.03
CA PHE A 193 -22.03 10.48 -10.57
C PHE A 193 -22.57 11.40 -11.66
N ASN A 194 -23.60 11.00 -12.40
CA ASN A 194 -24.27 11.86 -13.37
C ASN A 194 -24.81 13.16 -12.75
N LYS A 195 -25.18 13.12 -11.47
CA LYS A 195 -25.76 14.27 -10.72
C LYS A 195 -24.70 15.13 -10.03
N LYS A 196 -23.39 14.79 -10.11
CA LYS A 196 -22.31 15.44 -9.36
C LYS A 196 -21.13 15.78 -10.29
N ASN A 197 -20.12 16.47 -9.77
CA ASN A 197 -18.93 16.85 -10.53
C ASN A 197 -17.97 15.67 -10.72
N TYR A 198 -18.41 14.67 -11.48
CA TYR A 198 -17.60 13.51 -11.86
C TYR A 198 -17.43 13.46 -13.37
N ILE A 199 -16.23 13.07 -13.80
CA ILE A 199 -15.89 12.78 -15.20
C ILE A 199 -15.43 11.32 -15.24
N LEU A 200 -16.06 10.53 -16.11
CA LEU A 200 -15.64 9.14 -16.32
C LEU A 200 -14.57 9.06 -17.41
N LYS A 201 -13.51 8.30 -17.15
CA LYS A 201 -12.44 8.08 -18.14
C LYS A 201 -13.01 7.56 -19.46
N THR A 202 -14.00 6.68 -19.39
CA THR A 202 -14.68 6.08 -20.55
C THR A 202 -15.39 7.08 -21.47
N GLN A 203 -15.74 8.29 -21.00
CA GLN A 203 -16.27 9.36 -21.85
C GLN A 203 -15.24 9.86 -22.87
N PHE A 204 -13.96 9.73 -22.56
CA PHE A 204 -12.84 10.18 -23.38
C PHE A 204 -12.09 9.03 -24.08
N LEU A 205 -12.16 7.83 -23.53
CA LEU A 205 -11.55 6.65 -24.14
C LEU A 205 -12.39 6.14 -25.32
N THR A 206 -11.71 5.70 -26.37
CA THR A 206 -12.31 5.04 -27.54
C THR A 206 -12.26 3.52 -27.39
N LEU A 207 -12.97 2.78 -28.25
CA LEU A 207 -12.84 1.32 -28.34
C LEU A 207 -11.39 0.91 -28.66
N LYS A 208 -10.71 1.66 -29.54
CA LYS A 208 -9.28 1.41 -29.84
C LYS A 208 -8.40 1.51 -28.58
N ASP A 209 -8.69 2.47 -27.70
CA ASP A 209 -7.96 2.63 -26.43
C ASP A 209 -8.23 1.47 -25.47
N LEU A 210 -9.47 0.99 -25.42
CA LEU A 210 -9.83 -0.18 -24.64
C LEU A 210 -9.09 -1.42 -25.13
N PHE A 211 -9.14 -1.70 -26.44
CA PHE A 211 -8.43 -2.82 -27.03
C PHE A 211 -6.92 -2.70 -26.85
N TYR A 212 -6.35 -1.51 -27.04
CA TYR A 212 -4.93 -1.29 -26.75
C TYR A 212 -4.58 -1.63 -25.31
N SER A 213 -5.39 -1.21 -24.34
CA SER A 213 -5.15 -1.47 -22.93
C SER A 213 -5.25 -2.97 -22.58
N ILE A 214 -6.24 -3.66 -23.13
CA ILE A 214 -6.44 -5.10 -22.92
C ILE A 214 -5.31 -5.91 -23.60
N ASN A 215 -4.89 -5.52 -24.80
CA ASN A 215 -3.80 -6.17 -25.55
C ASN A 215 -2.43 -6.07 -24.85
N PHE A 216 -2.32 -5.37 -23.73
CA PHE A 216 -1.14 -5.44 -22.86
C PHE A 216 -0.73 -6.88 -22.56
N ILE A 217 -1.69 -7.79 -22.41
CA ILE A 217 -1.49 -9.22 -22.12
C ILE A 217 -0.54 -9.87 -23.15
N PHE A 218 -0.69 -9.51 -24.43
CA PHE A 218 0.14 -10.06 -25.52
C PHE A 218 1.39 -9.23 -25.79
N ARG A 219 1.33 -7.92 -25.50
CA ARG A 219 2.48 -7.04 -25.73
C ARG A 219 3.58 -7.26 -24.68
N VAL A 220 3.21 -7.54 -23.44
CA VAL A 220 4.18 -7.75 -22.36
C VAL A 220 5.10 -8.95 -22.62
N ASP A 221 4.61 -10.00 -23.27
CA ASP A 221 5.41 -11.18 -23.62
C ASP A 221 6.45 -10.92 -24.72
N LYS A 222 6.22 -9.87 -25.53
CA LYS A 222 7.14 -9.47 -26.60
C LYS A 222 8.27 -8.54 -26.13
N ILE A 223 8.28 -8.18 -24.85
CA ILE A 223 9.29 -7.28 -24.29
C ILE A 223 10.63 -8.01 -24.23
N LYS A 224 11.62 -7.46 -24.92
CA LYS A 224 12.99 -7.96 -24.88
C LYS A 224 13.76 -7.27 -23.75
N ILE A 225 14.26 -8.05 -22.80
CA ILE A 225 15.13 -7.58 -21.71
C ILE A 225 16.57 -7.95 -22.05
N LYS A 226 17.46 -6.96 -22.04
CA LYS A 226 18.89 -7.20 -22.17
C LYS A 226 19.45 -7.89 -20.92
N LYS A 227 20.65 -8.48 -21.02
CA LYS A 227 21.37 -8.97 -19.83
C LYS A 227 21.41 -7.87 -18.78
N THR A 228 20.92 -8.16 -17.60
CA THR A 228 20.75 -7.20 -16.51
C THR A 228 21.39 -7.75 -15.26
N PHE A 229 22.46 -7.09 -14.81
CA PHE A 229 23.23 -7.56 -13.66
C PHE A 229 22.91 -6.75 -12.41
N PHE A 230 22.48 -7.45 -11.37
CA PHE A 230 22.49 -6.93 -10.02
C PHE A 230 23.76 -7.38 -9.33
N GLN A 231 24.72 -6.48 -9.21
CA GLN A 231 26.11 -6.84 -8.88
C GLN A 231 26.66 -7.89 -9.88
N LYS A 232 27.00 -9.10 -9.42
CA LYS A 232 27.45 -10.21 -10.27
C LYS A 232 26.35 -11.18 -10.71
N LEU A 233 25.08 -10.92 -10.30
CA LEU A 233 23.95 -11.81 -10.52
C LEU A 233 23.18 -11.37 -11.76
N ASP A 234 23.14 -12.17 -12.83
CA ASP A 234 22.28 -11.91 -13.99
C ASP A 234 20.82 -12.20 -13.60
N ILE A 235 20.01 -11.13 -13.52
CA ILE A 235 18.61 -11.20 -13.11
C ILE A 235 17.64 -11.11 -14.29
N ARG A 236 18.13 -11.20 -15.53
CA ARG A 236 17.28 -11.09 -16.73
C ARG A 236 16.11 -12.08 -16.70
N ASP A 237 16.40 -13.34 -16.42
CA ASP A 237 15.38 -14.40 -16.40
C ASP A 237 14.35 -14.17 -15.28
N LEU A 238 14.77 -13.58 -14.17
CA LEU A 238 13.87 -13.22 -13.08
C LEU A 238 12.93 -12.07 -13.48
N ILE A 239 13.44 -11.09 -14.23
CA ILE A 239 12.63 -9.97 -14.77
C ILE A 239 11.63 -10.49 -15.81
N LEU A 240 12.07 -11.35 -16.75
CA LEU A 240 11.20 -11.94 -17.76
C LEU A 240 10.09 -12.78 -17.13
N ARG A 241 10.42 -13.58 -16.12
CA ARG A 241 9.43 -14.33 -15.35
C ARG A 241 8.40 -13.44 -14.69
N GLU A 242 8.83 -12.33 -14.07
CA GLU A 242 7.93 -11.37 -13.44
C GLU A 242 6.94 -10.76 -14.45
N LEU A 243 7.39 -10.41 -15.65
CA LEU A 243 6.54 -9.93 -16.74
C LEU A 243 5.55 -11.01 -17.19
N TYR A 244 6.02 -12.25 -17.36
CA TYR A 244 5.18 -13.39 -17.76
C TYR A 244 4.06 -13.68 -16.74
N LEU A 245 4.33 -13.54 -15.44
CA LEU A 245 3.35 -13.79 -14.38
C LEU A 245 2.18 -12.80 -14.36
N ARG A 246 2.30 -11.64 -14.96
CA ARG A 246 1.25 -10.61 -15.10
C ARG A 246 0.49 -10.31 -13.79
N LYS A 247 1.20 -10.32 -12.67
CA LYS A 247 0.59 -10.27 -11.33
C LYS A 247 -0.44 -9.18 -11.12
N ASN A 248 -0.20 -8.01 -11.65
CA ASN A 248 -1.05 -6.83 -11.46
C ASN A 248 -1.79 -6.43 -12.76
N LEU A 249 -2.25 -7.41 -13.55
CA LEU A 249 -2.85 -7.19 -14.85
C LEU A 249 -3.96 -6.12 -14.85
N ASN A 250 -4.88 -6.20 -13.87
CA ASN A 250 -5.94 -5.21 -13.74
C ASN A 250 -5.39 -3.78 -13.54
N ALA A 251 -4.40 -3.62 -12.67
CA ALA A 251 -3.73 -2.34 -12.44
C ALA A 251 -2.98 -1.85 -13.69
N SER A 252 -2.37 -2.79 -14.46
CA SER A 252 -1.69 -2.47 -15.73
C SER A 252 -2.66 -1.89 -16.76
N ILE A 253 -3.83 -2.52 -16.93
CA ILE A 253 -4.88 -2.03 -17.84
C ILE A 253 -5.36 -0.64 -17.39
N ILE A 254 -5.62 -0.44 -16.09
CA ILE A 254 -6.04 0.86 -15.55
C ILE A 254 -4.94 1.91 -15.76
N GLY A 255 -3.67 1.56 -15.55
CA GLY A 255 -2.54 2.45 -15.78
C GLY A 255 -2.45 2.93 -17.24
N LEU A 256 -2.65 2.00 -18.20
CA LEU A 256 -2.73 2.35 -19.62
C LEU A 256 -3.94 3.25 -19.93
N GLN A 257 -5.09 2.94 -19.37
CA GLN A 257 -6.29 3.77 -19.51
C GLN A 257 -6.08 5.18 -18.96
N ASN A 258 -5.36 5.34 -17.85
CA ASN A 258 -5.01 6.65 -17.29
C ASN A 258 -4.12 7.46 -18.25
N TYR A 259 -3.11 6.83 -18.84
CA TYR A 259 -2.25 7.46 -19.84
C TYR A 259 -3.05 7.90 -21.07
N LEU A 260 -3.89 7.02 -21.62
CA LEU A 260 -4.72 7.31 -22.79
C LEU A 260 -5.80 8.36 -22.49
N PHE A 261 -6.35 8.36 -21.30
CA PHE A 261 -7.29 9.38 -20.85
C PHE A 261 -6.66 10.77 -20.87
N ALA A 262 -5.45 10.94 -20.34
CA ALA A 262 -4.73 12.20 -20.40
C ALA A 262 -4.45 12.66 -21.83
N LYS A 263 -4.03 11.72 -22.72
CA LYS A 263 -3.84 11.97 -24.15
C LYS A 263 -5.12 12.48 -24.82
N ASN A 264 -6.23 11.80 -24.58
CA ASN A 264 -7.50 12.11 -25.23
C ASN A 264 -8.15 13.41 -24.71
N LEU A 265 -7.95 13.74 -23.42
CA LEU A 265 -8.33 15.04 -22.90
C LEU A 265 -7.59 16.16 -23.64
N LYS A 266 -6.28 16.01 -23.86
CA LYS A 266 -5.47 16.98 -24.60
C LYS A 266 -5.93 17.11 -26.04
N ASN A 267 -6.20 15.98 -26.72
CA ASN A 267 -6.69 15.96 -28.11
C ASN A 267 -8.07 16.64 -28.27
N LYS A 268 -8.87 16.69 -27.18
CA LYS A 268 -10.15 17.41 -27.15
C LYS A 268 -10.03 18.85 -26.64
N ASN A 269 -8.82 19.37 -26.57
CA ASN A 269 -8.51 20.73 -26.12
C ASN A 269 -9.07 21.09 -24.74
N ILE A 270 -9.23 20.09 -23.84
CA ILE A 270 -9.62 20.36 -22.46
C ILE A 270 -8.46 21.01 -21.72
N GLU A 271 -8.64 22.21 -21.23
CA GLU A 271 -7.64 22.92 -20.46
C GLU A 271 -7.68 22.51 -19.00
N LEU A 272 -6.51 22.23 -18.44
CA LEU A 272 -6.36 21.83 -17.04
C LEU A 272 -5.53 22.88 -16.28
N GLU A 273 -5.92 23.13 -15.04
CA GLU A 273 -5.15 23.94 -14.10
C GLU A 273 -4.24 23.06 -13.25
N SER A 274 -4.79 21.99 -12.69
CA SER A 274 -4.03 21.01 -11.91
C SER A 274 -4.66 19.62 -11.97
N VAL A 275 -3.84 18.61 -11.65
CA VAL A 275 -4.30 17.24 -11.46
C VAL A 275 -3.77 16.71 -10.13
N LEU A 276 -4.62 16.00 -9.41
CA LEU A 276 -4.33 15.41 -8.11
C LEU A 276 -4.67 13.92 -8.14
N ASN A 277 -3.75 13.07 -7.67
CA ASN A 277 -4.03 11.66 -7.42
C ASN A 277 -3.69 11.26 -5.99
N TRP A 278 -4.35 10.23 -5.49
CA TRP A 278 -3.89 9.47 -4.33
C TRP A 278 -2.63 8.71 -4.73
N ASN A 279 -1.50 9.07 -4.16
CA ASN A 279 -0.21 8.65 -4.67
C ASN A 279 0.47 7.60 -3.80
N GLU A 280 0.46 6.37 -4.24
CA GLU A 280 1.25 5.26 -3.70
C GLU A 280 2.45 4.91 -4.62
N ASN A 281 2.64 5.68 -5.70
CA ASN A 281 3.58 5.44 -6.78
C ASN A 281 3.41 4.03 -7.40
N SER A 282 2.16 3.57 -7.43
CA SER A 282 1.73 2.31 -8.01
C SER A 282 1.69 2.38 -9.54
N ILE A 283 1.46 1.25 -10.19
CA ILE A 283 1.26 1.15 -11.65
C ILE A 283 0.18 2.14 -12.14
N VAL A 284 -0.92 2.23 -11.40
CA VAL A 284 -2.04 3.12 -11.73
C VAL A 284 -1.61 4.58 -11.69
N ASP A 285 -0.84 4.96 -10.66
CA ASP A 285 -0.29 6.32 -10.49
C ASP A 285 0.73 6.67 -11.57
N LYS A 286 1.55 5.70 -11.96
CA LYS A 286 2.56 5.91 -13.02
C LYS A 286 1.92 6.20 -14.36
N GLY A 287 0.87 5.47 -14.71
CA GLY A 287 0.09 5.75 -15.94
C GLY A 287 -0.55 7.14 -15.90
N TRP A 288 -1.12 7.54 -14.76
CA TRP A 288 -1.69 8.87 -14.53
C TRP A 288 -0.63 9.96 -14.69
N ASN A 289 0.42 9.90 -13.91
CA ASN A 289 1.45 10.94 -13.88
C ASN A 289 2.19 11.06 -15.21
N TYR A 290 2.58 9.92 -15.82
CA TYR A 290 3.25 9.92 -17.10
C TYR A 290 2.36 10.51 -18.21
N GLY A 291 1.07 10.18 -18.22
CA GLY A 291 0.12 10.76 -19.15
C GLY A 291 0.01 12.29 -18.99
N PHE A 292 -0.34 12.76 -17.82
CA PHE A 292 -0.55 14.21 -17.61
C PHE A 292 0.74 15.01 -17.79
N ARG A 293 1.88 14.58 -17.28
CA ARG A 293 3.16 15.28 -17.43
C ARG A 293 3.73 15.21 -18.86
N SER A 294 3.29 14.26 -19.69
CA SER A 294 3.70 14.17 -21.09
C SER A 294 2.89 15.07 -22.00
N PHE A 295 1.56 15.12 -21.79
CA PHE A 295 0.67 15.85 -22.70
C PHE A 295 0.35 17.28 -22.24
N TYR A 296 0.54 17.60 -20.94
CA TYR A 296 0.23 18.90 -20.36
C TYR A 296 1.46 19.52 -19.69
N LYS A 297 2.24 20.29 -20.47
CA LYS A 297 3.51 20.87 -20.00
C LYS A 297 3.37 21.88 -18.84
N ASN A 298 2.25 22.61 -18.80
CA ASN A 298 2.03 23.71 -17.85
C ASN A 298 1.06 23.38 -16.71
N VAL A 299 0.61 22.12 -16.62
CA VAL A 299 -0.34 21.68 -15.59
C VAL A 299 0.42 21.17 -14.37
N LYS A 300 0.09 21.72 -13.21
CA LYS A 300 0.67 21.26 -11.94
C LYS A 300 0.15 19.88 -11.58
N THR A 301 1.06 18.95 -11.33
CA THR A 301 0.72 17.58 -10.95
C THR A 301 1.00 17.36 -9.46
N PHE A 302 -0.03 16.96 -8.71
CA PHE A 302 0.03 16.71 -7.28
C PHE A 302 -0.22 15.25 -6.98
N GLY A 303 0.59 14.66 -6.10
CA GLY A 303 0.32 13.37 -5.50
C GLY A 303 0.05 13.52 -4.01
N TYR A 304 -1.08 13.04 -3.52
CA TYR A 304 -1.41 13.09 -2.09
C TYR A 304 -1.10 11.76 -1.43
N GLN A 305 -0.20 11.75 -0.47
CA GLN A 305 0.15 10.62 0.40
C GLN A 305 -0.52 10.79 1.76
N GLY A 306 -1.82 10.52 1.81
CA GLY A 306 -2.66 10.64 3.00
C GLY A 306 -2.57 9.46 3.96
N PHE A 307 -1.42 8.76 4.02
CA PHE A 307 -1.21 7.55 4.80
C PHE A 307 0.20 7.52 5.40
N PHE A 308 0.33 6.74 6.45
CA PHE A 308 1.62 6.45 7.05
C PHE A 308 2.16 5.15 6.47
N VAL A 309 3.40 5.16 6.05
CA VAL A 309 3.99 4.07 5.27
C VAL A 309 5.03 3.34 6.07
N GLU A 310 5.10 2.04 5.85
CA GLU A 310 6.14 1.17 6.33
C GLU A 310 7.47 1.43 5.63
N LYS A 311 8.58 1.23 6.33
CA LYS A 311 9.92 1.33 5.74
C LYS A 311 10.14 0.34 4.59
N LYS A 312 9.44 -0.80 4.58
CA LYS A 312 9.53 -1.82 3.55
C LYS A 312 8.65 -1.57 2.31
N LEU A 313 7.79 -0.55 2.31
CA LEU A 313 7.02 -0.20 1.13
C LEU A 313 7.87 0.65 0.17
N SER A 314 8.70 -0.02 -0.61
CA SER A 314 9.65 0.66 -1.51
C SER A 314 9.02 1.29 -2.77
N SER A 315 7.74 1.05 -3.05
CA SER A 315 7.04 1.75 -4.13
C SER A 315 7.10 3.26 -3.98
N ILE A 316 6.92 3.75 -2.74
CA ILE A 316 6.92 5.17 -2.43
C ILE A 316 8.32 5.82 -2.43
N ASP A 317 9.38 5.04 -2.56
CA ASP A 317 10.75 5.54 -2.71
C ASP A 317 10.97 6.02 -4.15
N ILE A 318 10.43 7.19 -4.43
CA ILE A 318 10.55 7.83 -5.73
C ILE A 318 11.99 8.29 -5.91
N THR A 319 12.50 8.16 -7.14
CA THR A 319 13.87 8.52 -7.50
C THR A 319 13.92 9.76 -8.39
N ASN A 320 15.10 10.37 -8.54
CA ASN A 320 15.29 11.47 -9.47
C ASN A 320 15.02 11.04 -10.92
N ASN A 321 15.36 9.79 -11.28
CA ASN A 321 15.11 9.29 -12.65
C ASN A 321 13.62 9.10 -12.94
N GLU A 322 12.82 8.68 -11.95
CA GLU A 322 11.35 8.65 -12.10
C GLU A 322 10.78 10.06 -12.29
N PHE A 323 11.34 11.04 -11.61
CA PHE A 323 10.94 12.44 -11.79
C PHE A 323 11.26 12.93 -13.20
N ASP A 324 12.47 12.72 -13.69
CA ASP A 324 12.92 13.11 -15.02
C ASP A 324 12.14 12.37 -16.11
N ALA A 325 11.82 11.10 -15.87
CA ALA A 325 10.99 10.27 -16.72
C ALA A 325 9.49 10.64 -16.67
N LYS A 326 9.09 11.64 -15.87
CA LYS A 326 7.71 12.12 -15.71
C LYS A 326 6.72 11.09 -15.16
N THR A 327 7.20 10.05 -14.48
CA THR A 327 6.37 8.93 -14.01
C THR A 327 5.82 9.13 -12.59
N CYS A 328 6.16 10.24 -11.95
CA CYS A 328 5.67 10.66 -10.65
C CYS A 328 5.23 12.13 -10.68
N PRO A 329 4.46 12.62 -9.71
CA PRO A 329 4.01 14.02 -9.69
C PRO A 329 5.15 15.00 -9.40
N GLU A 330 4.97 16.28 -9.74
CA GLU A 330 5.92 17.36 -9.43
C GLU A 330 5.89 17.76 -7.97
N TYR A 331 4.72 17.66 -7.36
CA TYR A 331 4.47 18.01 -5.97
C TYR A 331 3.91 16.80 -5.23
N ILE A 332 4.49 16.45 -4.08
CA ILE A 332 3.94 15.42 -3.21
C ILE A 332 3.45 16.06 -1.91
N MET A 333 2.17 15.94 -1.69
CA MET A 333 1.49 16.37 -0.48
C MET A 333 1.53 15.23 0.54
N ILE A 334 2.20 15.45 1.66
CA ILE A 334 2.39 14.42 2.71
C ILE A 334 1.62 14.79 3.97
N VAL A 335 1.14 13.79 4.67
CA VAL A 335 0.53 13.95 5.99
C VAL A 335 1.62 14.25 7.02
N GLY A 336 1.74 15.53 7.37
CA GLY A 336 2.70 16.01 8.34
C GLY A 336 4.12 16.22 7.82
N SER A 337 4.78 17.25 8.35
CA SER A 337 6.16 17.60 8.01
C SER A 337 7.18 16.54 8.43
N ILE A 338 6.85 15.76 9.46
CA ILE A 338 7.73 14.73 10.04
C ILE A 338 8.13 13.63 9.03
N LEU A 339 7.27 13.35 8.05
CA LEU A 339 7.55 12.36 7.02
C LEU A 339 8.44 12.88 5.89
N LYS A 340 8.68 14.19 5.81
CA LYS A 340 9.38 14.82 4.68
C LYS A 340 10.78 14.24 4.48
N LYS A 341 11.56 14.12 5.55
CA LYS A 341 12.93 13.57 5.49
C LYS A 341 12.97 12.15 4.92
N ALA A 342 12.08 11.28 5.38
CA ALA A 342 12.02 9.89 4.92
C ALA A 342 11.57 9.79 3.46
N ARG A 343 10.65 10.66 3.02
CA ARG A 343 10.13 10.66 1.63
C ARG A 343 11.11 11.23 0.62
N SER A 344 11.97 12.15 1.03
CA SER A 344 12.98 12.76 0.17
C SER A 344 14.31 12.00 0.12
N GLU A 345 14.41 10.81 0.71
CA GLU A 345 15.66 10.04 0.79
C GLU A 345 16.29 9.76 -0.58
N PHE A 346 15.48 9.41 -1.58
CA PHE A 346 15.94 9.02 -2.91
C PHE A 346 15.69 10.05 -4.00
N VAL A 347 14.97 11.16 -3.68
CA VAL A 347 14.60 12.19 -4.66
C VAL A 347 14.79 13.58 -4.09
N LYS A 348 15.49 14.44 -4.83
CA LYS A 348 15.69 15.86 -4.48
C LYS A 348 14.86 16.81 -5.32
N LYS A 349 14.43 16.38 -6.50
CA LYS A 349 13.73 17.22 -7.50
C LYS A 349 12.26 17.44 -7.17
N ILE A 350 11.63 16.55 -6.41
CA ILE A 350 10.21 16.67 -6.02
C ILE A 350 10.05 17.69 -4.89
N LYS A 351 9.03 18.53 -5.00
CA LYS A 351 8.63 19.42 -3.91
C LYS A 351 7.66 18.71 -2.97
N PHE A 352 8.13 18.39 -1.76
CA PHE A 352 7.29 17.83 -0.70
C PHE A 352 6.60 18.93 0.09
N ILE A 353 5.28 18.88 0.13
CA ILE A 353 4.41 19.86 0.78
C ILE A 353 3.73 19.17 1.96
N SER A 354 3.90 19.72 3.17
CA SER A 354 3.09 19.28 4.30
C SER A 354 1.62 19.68 4.07
N SER A 355 0.71 18.77 4.26
CA SER A 355 -0.70 18.98 3.94
C SER A 355 -1.63 18.52 5.04
N ARG A 356 -2.89 18.90 4.89
CA ARG A 356 -3.98 18.49 5.75
C ARG A 356 -4.16 16.97 5.72
N ALA A 357 -4.36 16.39 6.89
CA ALA A 357 -4.59 14.95 7.05
C ALA A 357 -6.07 14.62 6.79
N PHE A 358 -6.57 14.81 5.57
CA PHE A 358 -7.99 14.64 5.21
C PHE A 358 -8.61 13.37 5.76
N ARG A 359 -7.94 12.22 5.58
CA ARG A 359 -8.43 10.93 6.04
C ARG A 359 -8.59 10.86 7.56
N PHE A 360 -7.75 11.57 8.29
CA PHE A 360 -7.68 11.57 9.75
C PHE A 360 -8.33 12.79 10.39
N GLU A 361 -8.87 13.71 9.61
CA GLU A 361 -9.38 15.00 10.09
C GLU A 361 -10.44 14.86 11.19
N HIS A 362 -11.30 13.86 11.08
CA HIS A 362 -12.32 13.55 12.08
C HIS A 362 -11.75 13.28 13.48
N LEU A 363 -10.47 12.90 13.56
CA LEU A 363 -9.78 12.68 14.84
C LEU A 363 -9.41 14.00 15.53
N PHE A 364 -9.40 15.11 14.78
CA PHE A 364 -9.00 16.43 15.30
C PHE A 364 -10.17 17.38 15.57
N LEU A 365 -11.36 17.04 15.07
CA LEU A 365 -12.54 17.93 15.12
C LEU A 365 -13.36 17.80 16.40
N LYS A 366 -13.23 16.73 17.15
CA LYS A 366 -14.03 16.48 18.36
C LYS A 366 -13.16 16.49 19.60
N LYS A 367 -13.60 17.20 20.66
CA LYS A 367 -13.07 17.01 22.01
C LYS A 367 -13.37 15.56 22.44
N PHE A 368 -12.31 14.83 22.75
CA PHE A 368 -12.42 13.44 23.18
C PHE A 368 -12.76 13.37 24.68
N HIS A 369 -14.05 13.51 25.02
CA HIS A 369 -14.54 13.18 26.35
C HIS A 369 -15.16 11.79 26.32
N THR A 370 -14.35 10.77 26.19
CA THR A 370 -14.88 9.39 26.30
C THR A 370 -14.34 8.75 27.57
N LYS A 371 -15.23 8.41 28.48
CA LYS A 371 -14.94 7.41 29.51
C LYS A 371 -14.51 6.12 28.80
N LYS A 372 -13.24 5.79 28.91
CA LYS A 372 -12.73 4.55 28.34
C LYS A 372 -13.25 3.39 29.17
N ILE A 373 -13.63 2.33 28.46
CA ILE A 373 -14.08 1.12 29.13
C ILE A 373 -12.86 0.52 29.87
N ASN A 374 -12.94 0.44 31.17
CA ASN A 374 -11.92 -0.19 31.98
C ASN A 374 -11.83 -1.68 31.68
N ASN A 375 -10.62 -2.22 31.72
CA ASN A 375 -10.30 -3.65 31.62
C ASN A 375 -10.68 -4.37 30.32
N LYS A 376 -10.77 -3.65 29.20
CA LYS A 376 -10.98 -4.26 27.89
C LYS A 376 -9.86 -3.92 26.92
N ILE A 377 -9.42 -4.94 26.18
CA ILE A 377 -8.40 -4.81 25.15
C ILE A 377 -8.99 -5.14 23.79
N ILE A 378 -8.42 -4.54 22.74
CA ILE A 378 -8.82 -4.81 21.36
C ILE A 378 -7.60 -5.14 20.50
N ILE A 379 -7.73 -6.16 19.67
CA ILE A 379 -6.79 -6.50 18.61
C ILE A 379 -7.30 -5.85 17.31
N LEU A 380 -6.45 -5.06 16.66
CA LEU A 380 -6.73 -4.51 15.34
C LEU A 380 -5.93 -5.28 14.29
N LEU A 381 -6.64 -5.99 13.44
CA LEU A 381 -6.05 -6.77 12.36
C LEU A 381 -5.78 -5.89 11.14
N ASN A 382 -4.68 -6.16 10.44
CA ASN A 382 -4.29 -5.50 9.20
C ASN A 382 -4.64 -6.35 7.95
N LEU A 383 -4.03 -6.04 6.79
CA LEU A 383 -4.22 -6.80 5.54
C LEU A 383 -3.29 -8.00 5.40
N ASP A 384 -2.30 -8.12 6.26
CA ASP A 384 -1.35 -9.21 6.21
C ASP A 384 -1.81 -10.38 7.08
N LYS A 385 -2.15 -11.49 6.44
CA LYS A 385 -2.67 -12.71 7.08
C LYS A 385 -1.71 -13.26 8.13
N GLU A 386 -0.43 -13.34 7.77
CA GLU A 386 0.59 -13.98 8.62
C GLU A 386 0.80 -13.20 9.91
N THR A 387 0.85 -11.88 9.80
CA THR A 387 0.88 -10.98 10.95
C THR A 387 -0.36 -11.15 11.83
N CYS A 388 -1.54 -11.24 11.23
CA CYS A 388 -2.79 -11.43 11.97
C CYS A 388 -2.81 -12.74 12.73
N ILE A 389 -2.39 -13.85 12.09
CA ILE A 389 -2.30 -15.18 12.71
C ILE A 389 -1.33 -15.13 13.90
N GLU A 390 -0.14 -14.56 13.70
CA GLU A 390 0.89 -14.46 14.73
C GLU A 390 0.41 -13.68 15.95
N ILE A 391 -0.23 -12.54 15.74
CA ILE A 391 -0.77 -11.71 16.84
C ILE A 391 -1.83 -12.51 17.61
N ILE A 392 -2.77 -13.12 16.93
CA ILE A 392 -3.84 -13.89 17.58
C ILE A 392 -3.25 -15.07 18.36
N ASP A 393 -2.34 -15.83 17.77
CA ASP A 393 -1.71 -17.00 18.42
C ASP A 393 -0.84 -16.61 19.64
N LYS A 394 -0.21 -15.43 19.62
CA LYS A 394 0.51 -14.91 20.80
C LYS A 394 -0.47 -14.49 21.90
N ILE A 395 -1.52 -13.75 21.55
CA ILE A 395 -2.48 -13.25 22.55
C ILE A 395 -3.27 -14.38 23.18
N LYS A 396 -3.63 -15.43 22.44
CA LYS A 396 -4.28 -16.64 23.00
C LYS A 396 -3.50 -17.28 24.16
N ARG A 397 -2.19 -17.16 24.15
CA ARG A 397 -1.27 -17.77 25.15
C ARG A 397 -0.96 -16.85 26.34
N THR A 398 -1.50 -15.64 26.36
CA THR A 398 -1.30 -14.70 27.48
C THR A 398 -2.11 -15.13 28.70
N GLN A 399 -1.60 -14.87 29.90
CA GLN A 399 -2.30 -15.09 31.17
C GLN A 399 -3.61 -14.28 31.21
N PHE A 400 -3.60 -13.07 30.63
CA PHE A 400 -4.79 -12.24 30.53
C PHE A 400 -5.96 -13.00 29.89
N VAL A 401 -5.71 -13.73 28.80
CA VAL A 401 -6.72 -14.53 28.09
C VAL A 401 -7.06 -15.79 28.88
N GLN A 402 -6.07 -16.45 29.44
CA GLN A 402 -6.22 -17.69 30.22
C GLN A 402 -7.11 -17.47 31.44
N ASN A 403 -7.00 -16.31 32.09
CA ASN A 403 -7.84 -15.88 33.19
C ASN A 403 -9.29 -15.49 32.79
N GLY A 404 -9.70 -15.79 31.56
CA GLY A 404 -11.08 -15.56 31.07
C GLY A 404 -11.40 -14.12 30.67
N ASN A 405 -10.43 -13.21 30.66
CA ASN A 405 -10.68 -11.82 30.30
C ASN A 405 -11.10 -11.68 28.83
N ILE A 406 -12.02 -10.75 28.57
CA ILE A 406 -12.57 -10.55 27.23
C ILE A 406 -11.57 -9.80 26.33
N VAL A 407 -11.31 -10.36 25.17
CA VAL A 407 -10.52 -9.76 24.09
C VAL A 407 -11.41 -9.47 22.90
N TYR A 408 -11.41 -8.24 22.42
CA TYR A 408 -12.13 -7.86 21.22
C TYR A 408 -11.22 -7.95 20.01
N ILE A 409 -11.77 -8.36 18.86
CA ILE A 409 -11.08 -8.37 17.56
C ILE A 409 -11.81 -7.46 16.62
N LYS A 410 -11.11 -6.52 16.02
CA LYS A 410 -11.59 -5.73 14.89
C LYS A 410 -10.88 -6.18 13.63
N GLU A 411 -11.64 -6.81 12.76
CA GLU A 411 -11.16 -7.25 11.46
C GLU A 411 -10.86 -6.07 10.52
N HIS A 412 -9.91 -6.29 9.60
CA HIS A 412 -9.73 -5.36 8.49
C HIS A 412 -10.92 -5.44 7.52
N PRO A 413 -11.43 -4.30 6.99
CA PRO A 413 -12.60 -4.30 6.09
C PRO A 413 -12.47 -5.20 4.85
N LEU A 414 -11.25 -5.37 4.34
CA LEU A 414 -10.97 -6.18 3.15
C LEU A 414 -10.51 -7.60 3.46
N LEU A 415 -10.26 -7.94 4.73
CA LEU A 415 -9.75 -9.25 5.12
C LEU A 415 -10.50 -9.76 6.36
N LYS A 416 -11.45 -10.67 6.11
CA LYS A 416 -12.21 -11.32 7.17
C LYS A 416 -11.41 -12.44 7.82
N LEU A 417 -11.51 -12.57 9.13
CA LEU A 417 -10.80 -13.59 9.91
C LEU A 417 -11.14 -15.01 9.45
N SER A 418 -12.39 -15.30 9.15
CA SER A 418 -12.87 -16.59 8.64
C SER A 418 -12.19 -17.04 7.34
N ARG A 419 -11.58 -16.15 6.57
CA ARG A 419 -10.91 -16.49 5.31
C ARG A 419 -9.49 -17.03 5.47
N PHE A 420 -8.89 -16.86 6.65
CA PHE A 420 -7.48 -17.21 6.82
C PHE A 420 -7.13 -17.82 8.19
N TYR A 421 -7.98 -17.69 9.19
CA TYR A 421 -7.77 -18.24 10.51
C TYR A 421 -8.76 -19.38 10.77
N HIS A 422 -8.28 -20.62 10.63
CA HIS A 422 -9.12 -21.85 10.72
C HIS A 422 -9.02 -22.54 12.09
N LYS A 423 -8.20 -22.02 13.00
CA LYS A 423 -8.11 -22.54 14.37
C LYS A 423 -9.27 -22.01 15.22
N PRO A 424 -9.75 -22.77 16.21
CA PRO A 424 -10.79 -22.27 17.11
C PRO A 424 -10.30 -21.07 17.91
N LEU A 425 -11.14 -20.05 18.02
CA LEU A 425 -10.92 -18.92 18.91
C LEU A 425 -11.40 -19.29 20.34
N PRO A 426 -10.72 -18.84 21.39
CA PRO A 426 -11.23 -18.95 22.75
C PRO A 426 -12.61 -18.27 22.90
N LYS A 427 -13.45 -18.81 23.80
CA LYS A 427 -14.82 -18.28 24.04
C LYS A 427 -14.86 -16.80 24.45
N ASN A 428 -13.80 -16.32 25.07
CA ASN A 428 -13.65 -14.93 25.52
C ASN A 428 -13.15 -13.98 24.40
N PHE A 429 -12.94 -14.45 23.16
CA PHE A 429 -12.68 -13.58 22.01
C PHE A 429 -14.00 -13.16 21.35
N LYS A 430 -14.17 -11.85 21.16
CA LYS A 430 -15.39 -11.27 20.56
C LYS A 430 -15.06 -10.42 19.35
N ILE A 431 -15.59 -10.80 18.16
CA ILE A 431 -15.44 -9.99 16.94
C ILE A 431 -16.40 -8.79 17.04
N ILE A 432 -15.87 -7.59 16.85
CA ILE A 432 -16.64 -6.35 16.91
C ILE A 432 -16.72 -5.70 15.51
N ASN A 433 -17.95 -5.31 15.16
CA ASN A 433 -18.24 -4.59 13.93
C ASN A 433 -18.34 -3.07 14.17
N GLY A 434 -18.45 -2.30 13.09
CA GLY A 434 -18.59 -0.85 13.15
C GLY A 434 -17.39 -0.07 12.62
N ASN A 435 -17.49 1.26 12.64
CA ASN A 435 -16.42 2.14 12.22
C ASN A 435 -15.25 2.06 13.22
N LEU A 436 -14.02 1.97 12.70
CA LEU A 436 -12.82 1.85 13.53
C LEU A 436 -12.74 2.96 14.59
N TYR A 437 -13.00 4.20 14.20
CA TYR A 437 -12.98 5.35 15.08
C TYR A 437 -13.94 5.24 16.28
N ASP A 438 -15.18 4.80 16.02
CA ASP A 438 -16.20 4.67 17.07
C ASP A 438 -15.92 3.48 18.01
N VAL A 439 -15.23 2.49 17.49
CA VAL A 439 -14.81 1.31 18.25
C VAL A 439 -13.60 1.64 19.14
N ILE A 440 -12.52 2.19 18.56
CA ILE A 440 -11.24 2.42 19.25
C ILE A 440 -11.40 3.32 20.48
N LYS A 441 -12.21 4.36 20.40
CA LYS A 441 -12.40 5.30 21.52
C LYS A 441 -12.86 4.64 22.82
N LYS A 442 -13.43 3.42 22.71
CA LYS A 442 -13.91 2.66 23.86
C LYS A 442 -12.81 1.87 24.58
N PHE A 443 -11.63 1.69 23.98
CA PHE A 443 -10.59 0.80 24.47
C PHE A 443 -9.37 1.54 25.00
N LYS A 444 -8.88 1.11 26.14
CA LYS A 444 -7.70 1.67 26.80
C LYS A 444 -6.40 1.10 26.19
N VAL A 445 -6.43 -0.17 25.81
CA VAL A 445 -5.29 -0.88 25.22
C VAL A 445 -5.66 -1.44 23.85
N VAL A 446 -4.81 -1.16 22.89
CA VAL A 446 -4.89 -1.65 21.52
C VAL A 446 -3.68 -2.50 21.23
N ILE A 447 -3.90 -3.68 20.68
CA ILE A 447 -2.84 -4.58 20.21
C ILE A 447 -2.90 -4.62 18.69
N THR A 448 -1.80 -4.32 18.04
CA THR A 448 -1.77 -4.27 16.57
C THR A 448 -0.33 -4.38 16.05
N SER A 449 -0.18 -4.53 14.73
CA SER A 449 1.14 -4.44 14.09
C SER A 449 1.56 -2.99 13.83
N GLY A 450 2.85 -2.75 13.79
CA GLY A 450 3.42 -1.42 13.48
C GLY A 450 3.12 -0.89 12.09
N SER A 451 2.65 -1.76 11.18
CA SER A 451 2.40 -1.45 9.77
C SER A 451 1.04 -0.80 9.48
N SER A 452 0.18 -0.67 10.48
CA SER A 452 -1.19 -0.20 10.28
C SER A 452 -1.36 1.29 10.58
N SER A 453 -2.07 2.02 9.72
CA SER A 453 -2.49 3.40 10.02
C SER A 453 -3.42 3.49 11.24
N SER A 454 -4.04 2.39 11.65
CA SER A 454 -4.86 2.32 12.87
C SER A 454 -4.06 2.61 14.14
N VAL A 455 -2.73 2.48 14.09
CA VAL A 455 -1.83 2.91 15.18
C VAL A 455 -2.05 4.38 15.52
N TYR A 456 -2.09 5.24 14.50
CA TYR A 456 -2.28 6.68 14.71
C TYR A 456 -3.69 7.02 15.17
N GLU A 457 -4.69 6.34 14.63
CA GLU A 457 -6.07 6.48 15.07
C GLU A 457 -6.21 6.07 16.56
N SER A 458 -5.53 5.00 16.96
CA SER A 458 -5.49 4.53 18.35
C SER A 458 -4.81 5.52 19.29
N LEU A 459 -3.63 6.02 18.92
CA LEU A 459 -2.91 7.03 19.69
C LEU A 459 -3.73 8.31 19.85
N LEU A 460 -4.28 8.82 18.75
CA LEU A 460 -5.11 10.02 18.78
C LEU A 460 -6.42 9.84 19.55
N SER A 461 -6.89 8.61 19.69
CA SER A 461 -8.01 8.25 20.55
C SER A 461 -7.61 8.08 22.02
N GLY A 462 -6.33 8.26 22.36
CA GLY A 462 -5.80 8.11 23.72
C GLY A 462 -5.66 6.67 24.18
N SER A 463 -5.62 5.71 23.26
CA SER A 463 -5.33 4.32 23.59
C SER A 463 -3.82 4.11 23.67
N LYS A 464 -3.40 3.20 24.55
CA LYS A 464 -2.03 2.73 24.63
C LYS A 464 -1.87 1.53 23.72
N ILE A 465 -0.70 1.39 23.10
CA ILE A 465 -0.50 0.41 22.06
C ILE A 465 0.54 -0.63 22.46
N ILE A 466 0.20 -1.88 22.27
CA ILE A 466 1.13 -3.00 22.37
C ILE A 466 1.38 -3.52 20.95
N PHE A 467 2.65 -3.58 20.59
CA PHE A 467 3.13 -4.25 19.40
C PHE A 467 3.77 -5.58 19.82
N PRO A 468 3.08 -6.70 19.68
CA PRO A 468 3.77 -7.97 19.74
C PRO A 468 4.82 -7.96 18.65
N ILE A 469 6.10 -8.22 18.95
CA ILE A 469 7.10 -8.38 17.89
C ILE A 469 6.57 -9.41 16.94
N ASN A 470 6.29 -8.89 15.80
CA ASN A 470 5.98 -9.62 14.65
C ASN A 470 7.31 -9.88 13.97
N ASP A 471 7.68 -11.11 13.96
CA ASP A 471 8.89 -11.58 13.30
C ASP A 471 8.90 -11.26 11.79
N TYR A 472 7.76 -10.88 11.24
CA TYR A 472 7.60 -10.53 9.84
C TYR A 472 7.94 -9.06 9.53
N TYR A 473 7.63 -8.11 10.43
CA TYR A 473 7.85 -6.68 10.21
C TYR A 473 8.51 -5.99 11.39
N ASP A 474 9.79 -5.73 11.25
CA ASP A 474 10.61 -4.99 12.24
C ASP A 474 10.39 -3.45 12.16
N ASN A 475 9.20 -3.01 11.72
CA ASN A 475 9.02 -1.63 11.31
C ASN A 475 8.00 -0.86 12.11
N LEU A 476 8.48 -0.24 13.16
CA LEU A 476 7.72 0.73 13.90
C LEU A 476 7.88 2.12 13.28
N ASN A 477 6.91 2.55 12.51
CA ASN A 477 6.81 3.94 12.05
C ASN A 477 6.66 4.94 13.21
N LEU A 478 6.43 4.46 14.44
CA LEU A 478 6.29 5.30 15.63
C LEU A 478 7.56 6.05 16.02
N GLN A 479 8.74 5.54 15.68
CA GLN A 479 9.99 6.25 15.90
C GLN A 479 10.07 7.55 15.08
N MET A 480 9.31 7.62 13.97
CA MET A 480 9.23 8.82 13.16
C MET A 480 8.35 9.91 13.76
N LEU A 481 7.46 9.57 14.71
CA LEU A 481 6.47 10.50 15.27
C LEU A 481 6.86 11.04 16.65
N ASP A 482 8.05 10.72 17.12
CA ASP A 482 8.51 11.15 18.45
C ASP A 482 7.47 10.86 19.57
N VAL A 483 6.81 9.68 19.47
CA VAL A 483 5.80 9.23 20.43
C VAL A 483 6.49 8.81 21.72
N PRO A 484 6.13 9.36 22.89
CA PRO A 484 6.69 8.90 24.15
C PRO A 484 6.46 7.39 24.38
N LYS A 485 7.49 6.71 24.88
CA LYS A 485 7.46 5.27 25.17
C LYS A 485 6.40 4.88 26.21
N SER A 486 5.86 5.85 26.94
CA SER A 486 4.72 5.65 27.86
C SER A 486 3.41 5.32 27.15
N TYR A 487 3.28 5.58 25.85
CA TYR A 487 2.07 5.32 25.07
C TYR A 487 2.13 4.04 24.25
N TYR A 488 3.30 3.46 24.09
CA TYR A 488 3.43 2.21 23.36
C TYR A 488 4.54 1.32 23.91
N LYS A 489 4.41 0.04 23.67
CA LYS A 489 5.45 -0.95 23.95
C LYS A 489 5.57 -1.94 22.82
N VAL A 490 6.80 -2.23 22.47
CA VAL A 490 7.18 -3.38 21.63
C VAL A 490 7.49 -4.52 22.57
N CYS A 491 6.75 -5.61 22.47
CA CYS A 491 6.91 -6.80 23.32
C CYS A 491 7.57 -7.93 22.54
N ASN A 492 8.66 -8.47 23.07
CA ASN A 492 9.45 -9.53 22.43
C ASN A 492 8.89 -10.94 22.68
N ASN A 493 8.15 -11.10 23.75
CA ASN A 493 7.61 -12.38 24.20
C ASN A 493 6.24 -12.21 24.88
N ILE A 494 5.61 -13.32 25.21
CA ILE A 494 4.26 -13.36 25.78
C ILE A 494 4.23 -12.73 27.18
N ASN A 495 5.24 -12.96 28.01
CA ASN A 495 5.31 -12.41 29.36
C ASN A 495 5.38 -10.88 29.35
N GLU A 496 6.13 -10.30 28.40
CA GLU A 496 6.13 -8.85 28.21
C GLU A 496 4.76 -8.33 27.77
N ILE A 497 4.04 -9.08 26.92
CA ILE A 497 2.68 -8.70 26.52
C ILE A 497 1.77 -8.64 27.75
N ASP A 498 1.75 -9.66 28.60
CA ASP A 498 0.95 -9.72 29.82
C ASP A 498 1.28 -8.59 30.79
N THR A 499 2.56 -8.37 31.03
CA THR A 499 3.04 -7.29 31.90
C THR A 499 2.54 -5.93 31.41
N TYR A 500 2.62 -5.67 30.08
CA TYR A 500 2.20 -4.38 29.55
C TYR A 500 0.70 -4.26 29.35
N ILE A 501 -0.06 -5.33 29.16
CA ILE A 501 -1.52 -5.30 29.24
C ILE A 501 -1.93 -4.80 30.63
N SER A 502 -1.45 -5.43 31.69
CA SER A 502 -1.76 -5.06 33.08
C SER A 502 -1.32 -3.64 33.41
N LYS A 503 -0.08 -3.28 33.06
CA LYS A 503 0.45 -1.92 33.26
C LYS A 503 -0.40 -0.86 32.56
N PHE A 504 -0.76 -1.06 31.29
CA PHE A 504 -1.50 -0.08 30.51
C PHE A 504 -2.97 0.02 30.89
N LEU A 505 -3.59 -1.05 31.36
CA LEU A 505 -4.94 -1.02 31.90
C LEU A 505 -5.00 -0.22 33.19
N ASN A 506 -3.97 -0.29 34.06
CA ASN A 506 -3.92 0.39 35.34
C ASN A 506 -3.42 1.84 35.30
N GLN A 507 -2.73 2.23 34.20
CA GLN A 507 -2.19 3.59 34.10
C GLN A 507 -3.25 4.66 33.83
N ASN A 508 -3.11 5.83 34.47
CA ASN A 508 -3.96 6.99 34.26
C ASN A 508 -3.55 7.75 32.97
N THR A 509 -4.51 8.34 32.26
CA THR A 509 -4.30 8.98 30.93
C THR A 509 -4.20 10.53 31.02
N LYS A 510 -3.95 11.10 32.21
CA LYS A 510 -4.03 12.56 32.47
C LYS A 510 -3.20 13.47 31.53
N HIS A 511 -2.08 13.02 31.00
CA HIS A 511 -1.20 13.85 30.16
C HIS A 511 -1.42 13.68 28.62
N PHE A 512 -2.49 13.01 28.23
CA PHE A 512 -2.69 12.64 26.83
C PHE A 512 -3.08 13.83 25.94
N GLU A 513 -3.84 14.80 26.44
CA GLU A 513 -4.33 15.94 25.64
C GLU A 513 -3.18 16.82 25.13
N TYR A 514 -2.19 17.12 25.95
CA TYR A 514 -1.00 17.86 25.54
C TYR A 514 -0.26 17.17 24.38
N TYR A 515 -0.12 15.85 24.49
CA TYR A 515 0.58 15.08 23.49
C TYR A 515 -0.21 14.95 22.18
N LYS A 516 -1.52 14.85 22.29
CA LYS A 516 -2.45 14.85 21.15
C LYS A 516 -2.36 16.15 20.33
N ASP A 517 -2.26 17.29 20.98
CA ASP A 517 -2.11 18.57 20.28
C ASP A 517 -0.75 18.68 19.59
N LYS A 518 0.32 18.22 20.20
CA LYS A 518 1.63 18.10 19.54
C LYS A 518 1.57 17.20 18.30
N LEU A 519 0.93 16.04 18.41
CA LEU A 519 0.74 15.11 17.29
C LEU A 519 -0.15 15.72 16.19
N LYS A 520 -1.21 16.41 16.57
CA LYS A 520 -2.11 17.10 15.65
C LYS A 520 -1.35 18.11 14.80
N ASN A 521 -0.52 18.94 15.42
CA ASN A 521 0.25 19.96 14.72
C ASN A 521 1.32 19.35 13.80
N SER A 522 1.89 18.20 14.15
CA SER A 522 2.90 17.51 13.34
C SER A 522 2.34 16.76 12.14
N ILE A 523 1.07 16.32 12.17
CA ILE A 523 0.46 15.52 11.09
C ILE A 523 -0.70 16.22 10.34
N ASN A 524 -1.19 17.35 10.80
CA ASN A 524 -2.31 18.06 10.16
C ASN A 524 -1.98 19.54 9.90
N ASP A 525 -1.24 19.81 8.83
CA ASP A 525 -0.92 21.19 8.45
C ASP A 525 -2.05 21.79 7.60
N LYS A 526 -2.84 22.66 8.20
CA LYS A 526 -3.94 23.35 7.54
C LYS A 526 -3.49 24.52 6.65
N ARG A 527 -2.27 25.01 6.81
CA ARG A 527 -1.78 26.23 6.12
C ARG A 527 -1.61 26.05 4.62
N ASN A 528 -1.30 24.83 4.18
CA ASN A 528 -0.97 24.55 2.78
C ASN A 528 -2.17 24.14 1.91
N THR A 529 -3.40 24.30 2.38
CA THR A 529 -4.60 24.11 1.53
C THR A 529 -4.79 25.21 0.50
N LYS A 530 -4.06 26.31 0.60
CA LYS A 530 -4.07 27.44 -0.36
C LYS A 530 -3.64 27.05 -1.79
N PHE A 531 -2.97 25.90 -1.99
CA PHE A 531 -2.58 25.41 -3.32
C PHE A 531 -3.77 25.04 -4.20
N PHE A 532 -4.94 24.78 -3.63
CA PHE A 532 -6.16 24.40 -4.34
C PHE A 532 -7.17 25.56 -4.50
N GLY A 533 -6.68 26.77 -4.66
CA GLY A 533 -7.49 27.96 -4.84
C GLY A 533 -7.93 28.61 -3.51
N LYS A 534 -7.98 29.94 -3.49
CA LYS A 534 -8.65 30.69 -2.45
C LYS A 534 -10.11 30.27 -2.40
N ASN A 535 -10.65 30.08 -1.23
CA ASN A 535 -12.08 29.82 -0.99
C ASN A 535 -12.98 30.77 -1.71
#